data_1e848b310d7362983a8f072287312476
#
_entry.id   1e848b310d7362983a8f072287312476
#
_cell.length_a   1.000
_cell.length_b   1.000
_cell.length_c   1.000
_cell.angle_alpha   90.00
_cell.angle_beta   90.00
_cell.angle_gamma   90.00
#
_symmetry.space_group_name_H-M   'P 1'
#
loop_
_entity.id
_entity.type
_entity.pdbx_description
1 polymer ?
#
loop_
_entity_poly.entity_id
_entity_poly.type
_entity_poly.pdbx_seq_one_letter_code
_entity_poly.pdbx_strand_id
1 'polypeptide(L)'
;MASQAPRPRADSDTTATTRRTTMHAIARTAPSAGKLRPSAHTGKPSFKQQMLLAREEAIIDVVNRMLSNKGFDAMTVDEVAAEVGVAKASLYKHFPSKEDLATAAMARMVDRAQAYLASLPQEAEPLDQLKAVVRWMMRLKLAGEMPNLPSQNSTLRATLMANKDYINGLMQISDTLGGWIEAAQKAGVISAKLPALVVLYTLYARACDPVLEFLKTGGQHSHDEIVALVISTCFDGLNTRG
;
A
#
# COMPACT_ATOMS: atom_id res chain seq x y z
N MET A 1 -22.45 -64.67 -16.34
CA MET A 1 -21.03 -64.53 -16.77
C MET A 1 -20.59 -63.10 -16.43
N ALA A 2 -19.87 -63.00 -15.34
CA ALA A 2 -19.38 -61.72 -14.80
C ALA A 2 -17.96 -61.45 -15.31
N SER A 3 -17.74 -60.31 -15.92
CA SER A 3 -16.41 -59.85 -16.27
C SER A 3 -15.97 -58.77 -15.29
N GLN A 4 -14.98 -59.07 -14.47
CA GLN A 4 -14.30 -58.21 -13.53
C GLN A 4 -13.24 -57.37 -14.28
N ALA A 5 -13.25 -56.06 -14.11
CA ALA A 5 -12.16 -55.17 -14.49
C ALA A 5 -11.22 -54.94 -13.27
N PRO A 6 -9.91 -54.83 -13.48
CA PRO A 6 -8.92 -54.79 -12.42
C PRO A 6 -8.77 -53.38 -11.79
N ARG A 7 -8.52 -53.36 -10.48
CA ARG A 7 -8.15 -52.18 -9.70
C ARG A 7 -6.70 -51.75 -10.00
N PRO A 8 -6.41 -50.46 -10.09
CA PRO A 8 -5.04 -49.99 -10.05
C PRO A 8 -4.53 -49.85 -8.60
N ARG A 9 -3.26 -50.22 -8.43
CA ARG A 9 -2.48 -50.19 -7.20
C ARG A 9 -2.21 -48.75 -6.75
N ALA A 10 -2.19 -48.57 -5.45
CA ALA A 10 -1.65 -47.42 -4.79
C ALA A 10 -0.10 -47.42 -4.91
N ASP A 11 0.46 -46.33 -5.38
CA ASP A 11 1.85 -46.00 -5.15
C ASP A 11 1.89 -44.71 -4.30
N SER A 12 2.51 -44.91 -3.17
CA SER A 12 2.91 -43.95 -2.17
C SER A 12 4.10 -43.11 -2.66
N ASP A 13 4.26 -41.96 -2.03
CA ASP A 13 5.39 -41.02 -2.04
C ASP A 13 5.45 -40.01 -3.20
N THR A 14 4.99 -38.82 -2.87
CA THR A 14 5.68 -37.61 -3.35
C THR A 14 5.59 -36.53 -2.26
N THR A 15 6.71 -36.40 -1.62
CA THR A 15 7.10 -35.37 -0.68
C THR A 15 6.75 -33.96 -1.10
N ALA A 16 6.22 -33.22 -0.16
CA ALA A 16 5.96 -31.80 -0.24
C ALA A 16 7.25 -31.01 -0.55
N THR A 17 7.39 -30.56 -1.78
CA THR A 17 8.30 -29.48 -2.13
C THR A 17 7.50 -28.20 -2.21
N THR A 18 7.58 -27.43 -1.15
CA THR A 18 7.01 -26.10 -0.98
C THR A 18 7.41 -25.21 -2.14
N ARG A 19 6.44 -24.80 -2.92
CA ARG A 19 6.61 -23.84 -4.02
C ARG A 19 6.88 -22.43 -3.47
N ARG A 20 8.14 -22.10 -3.31
CA ARG A 20 8.68 -20.75 -3.19
C ARG A 20 8.85 -20.12 -4.58
N THR A 21 7.81 -20.11 -5.38
CA THR A 21 7.93 -19.68 -6.79
C THR A 21 6.66 -19.00 -7.25
N THR A 22 6.52 -17.68 -6.99
CA THR A 22 5.68 -16.81 -7.83
C THR A 22 6.00 -15.31 -7.70
N MET A 23 6.93 -14.89 -6.84
CA MET A 23 7.35 -13.46 -6.80
C MET A 23 8.64 -13.17 -7.58
N HIS A 24 9.33 -14.18 -8.13
CA HIS A 24 10.63 -14.01 -8.79
C HIS A 24 10.58 -13.82 -10.32
N ALA A 25 9.38 -13.81 -10.91
CA ALA A 25 9.26 -13.80 -12.38
C ALA A 25 9.23 -12.39 -13.02
N ILE A 26 9.28 -11.31 -12.25
CA ILE A 26 9.22 -9.93 -12.81
C ILE A 26 10.60 -9.24 -12.83
N ALA A 27 11.66 -9.87 -12.29
CA ALA A 27 12.96 -9.22 -12.08
C ALA A 27 14.05 -9.58 -13.10
N ARG A 28 13.74 -10.03 -14.31
CA ARG A 28 14.76 -10.27 -15.35
C ARG A 28 14.45 -9.51 -16.62
N THR A 29 15.00 -8.33 -16.73
CA THR A 29 15.63 -7.65 -17.89
C THR A 29 15.60 -6.15 -17.68
N ALA A 30 16.72 -5.55 -17.25
CA ALA A 30 16.93 -4.12 -17.39
C ALA A 30 18.39 -3.86 -17.78
N PRO A 31 18.65 -3.02 -18.79
CA PRO A 31 19.99 -2.60 -19.12
C PRO A 31 20.55 -1.60 -18.11
N SER A 32 21.85 -1.71 -17.90
CA SER A 32 22.72 -0.87 -17.09
C SER A 32 22.55 0.62 -17.40
N ALA A 33 22.17 1.43 -16.43
CA ALA A 33 22.26 2.89 -16.49
C ALA A 33 23.08 3.41 -15.30
N GLY A 34 23.90 4.41 -15.62
CA GLY A 34 25.03 4.95 -14.94
C GLY A 34 24.88 5.29 -13.46
N LYS A 35 26.02 5.12 -12.77
CA LYS A 35 26.28 5.50 -11.38
C LYS A 35 26.09 6.99 -11.16
N LEU A 36 25.02 7.40 -10.46
CA LEU A 36 25.03 8.61 -9.67
C LEU A 36 25.38 8.23 -8.24
N ARG A 37 26.59 8.60 -7.80
CA ARG A 37 27.01 8.50 -6.41
C ARG A 37 26.31 9.59 -5.60
N PRO A 38 25.59 9.30 -4.52
CA PRO A 38 25.27 10.31 -3.53
C PRO A 38 26.53 10.59 -2.72
N SER A 39 27.09 11.78 -2.83
CA SER A 39 28.09 12.27 -1.89
C SER A 39 27.41 12.50 -0.54
N ALA A 40 27.79 11.71 0.45
CA ALA A 40 27.40 11.89 1.84
C ALA A 40 27.99 13.22 2.34
N HIS A 41 27.23 14.31 2.26
CA HIS A 41 27.48 15.53 3.02
C HIS A 41 26.73 15.42 4.34
N THR A 42 27.43 15.06 5.40
CA THR A 42 27.01 15.12 6.81
C THR A 42 27.05 16.56 7.30
N GLY A 43 26.23 17.44 6.72
CA GLY A 43 26.04 18.81 7.16
C GLY A 43 24.55 19.15 7.20
N LYS A 44 24.09 19.98 8.17
CA LYS A 44 22.71 20.53 8.12
C LYS A 44 22.47 21.13 6.73
N PRO A 45 21.32 20.83 6.09
CA PRO A 45 21.01 21.39 4.79
C PRO A 45 21.06 22.91 4.83
N SER A 46 21.63 23.55 3.81
CA SER A 46 21.65 25.02 3.72
C SER A 46 20.23 25.57 3.69
N PHE A 47 20.04 26.85 4.09
CA PHE A 47 18.73 27.52 4.06
C PHE A 47 18.04 27.36 2.68
N LYS A 48 18.81 27.49 1.61
CA LYS A 48 18.30 27.30 0.23
C LYS A 48 17.79 25.87 -0.01
N GLN A 49 18.50 24.87 0.49
CA GLN A 49 18.07 23.47 0.40
C GLN A 49 16.82 23.20 1.26
N GLN A 50 16.75 23.77 2.47
CA GLN A 50 15.56 23.65 3.30
C GLN A 50 14.31 24.25 2.65
N MET A 51 14.45 25.45 2.05
CA MET A 51 13.36 26.08 1.31
C MET A 51 12.92 25.26 0.08
N LEU A 52 13.87 24.62 -0.60
CA LEU A 52 13.58 23.75 -1.74
C LEU A 52 12.78 22.51 -1.28
N LEU A 53 13.25 21.82 -0.24
CA LEU A 53 12.58 20.66 0.33
C LEU A 53 11.16 21.00 0.85
N ALA A 54 11.02 22.10 1.59
CA ALA A 54 9.71 22.54 2.08
C ALA A 54 8.73 22.84 0.93
N ARG A 55 9.24 23.37 -0.18
CA ARG A 55 8.42 23.61 -1.38
C ARG A 55 8.00 22.32 -2.07
N GLU A 56 8.91 21.36 -2.21
CA GLU A 56 8.60 20.03 -2.76
C GLU A 56 7.56 19.32 -1.89
N GLU A 57 7.70 19.39 -0.57
CA GLU A 57 6.72 18.85 0.38
C GLU A 57 5.34 19.48 0.18
N ALA A 58 5.25 20.80 0.10
CA ALA A 58 3.97 21.49 -0.13
C ALA A 58 3.33 21.09 -1.47
N ILE A 59 4.12 20.90 -2.52
CA ILE A 59 3.63 20.41 -3.81
C ILE A 59 3.08 18.98 -3.66
N ILE A 60 3.83 18.09 -3.03
CA ILE A 60 3.42 16.68 -2.84
C ILE A 60 2.15 16.59 -2.00
N ASP A 61 1.99 17.42 -0.98
CA ASP A 61 0.78 17.46 -0.14
C ASP A 61 -0.46 17.87 -0.94
N VAL A 62 -0.35 18.88 -1.83
CA VAL A 62 -1.43 19.26 -2.74
C VAL A 62 -1.78 18.13 -3.69
N VAL A 63 -0.77 17.52 -4.31
CA VAL A 63 -0.95 16.37 -5.22
C VAL A 63 -1.63 15.22 -4.49
N ASN A 64 -1.20 14.90 -3.27
CA ASN A 64 -1.80 13.83 -2.47
C ASN A 64 -3.29 14.07 -2.21
N ARG A 65 -3.69 15.29 -1.81
CA ARG A 65 -5.09 15.65 -1.64
C ARG A 65 -5.90 15.53 -2.94
N MET A 66 -5.34 15.97 -4.08
CA MET A 66 -6.02 15.85 -5.36
C MET A 66 -6.19 14.39 -5.80
N LEU A 67 -5.16 13.55 -5.59
CA LEU A 67 -5.22 12.12 -5.86
C LEU A 67 -6.26 11.42 -4.97
N SER A 68 -6.40 11.84 -3.72
CA SER A 68 -7.40 11.31 -2.79
C SER A 68 -8.82 11.69 -3.18
N ASN A 69 -9.04 12.95 -3.60
CA ASN A 69 -10.37 13.49 -3.84
C ASN A 69 -10.93 13.11 -5.21
N LYS A 70 -10.13 13.22 -6.27
CA LYS A 70 -10.60 13.04 -7.65
C LYS A 70 -9.79 12.04 -8.49
N GLY A 71 -8.70 11.50 -7.93
CA GLY A 71 -7.84 10.55 -8.60
C GLY A 71 -6.90 11.15 -9.64
N PHE A 72 -6.05 10.31 -10.20
CA PHE A 72 -5.02 10.73 -11.14
C PHE A 72 -5.59 11.30 -12.43
N ASP A 73 -6.57 10.63 -13.04
CA ASP A 73 -7.05 10.98 -14.37
C ASP A 73 -7.67 12.40 -14.40
N ALA A 74 -8.41 12.78 -13.35
CA ALA A 74 -9.06 14.09 -13.22
C ALA A 74 -8.14 15.20 -12.68
N MET A 75 -6.97 14.87 -12.12
CA MET A 75 -6.00 15.86 -11.66
C MET A 75 -5.31 16.54 -12.85
N THR A 76 -5.12 17.85 -12.79
CA THR A 76 -4.31 18.60 -13.78
C THR A 76 -3.14 19.32 -13.13
N VAL A 77 -2.04 19.49 -13.88
CA VAL A 77 -0.85 20.21 -13.40
C VAL A 77 -1.15 21.70 -13.17
N ASP A 78 -2.09 22.26 -13.93
CA ASP A 78 -2.52 23.65 -13.75
C ASP A 78 -3.22 23.88 -12.41
N GLU A 79 -4.08 22.97 -12.00
CA GLU A 79 -4.73 23.03 -10.70
C GLU A 79 -3.73 22.88 -9.55
N VAL A 80 -2.76 21.95 -9.69
CA VAL A 80 -1.68 21.81 -8.70
C VAL A 80 -0.90 23.10 -8.58
N ALA A 81 -0.51 23.71 -9.71
CA ALA A 81 0.23 24.98 -9.73
C ALA A 81 -0.56 26.12 -9.06
N ALA A 82 -1.85 26.22 -9.37
CA ALA A 82 -2.75 27.21 -8.80
C ALA A 82 -2.93 27.04 -7.28
N GLU A 83 -3.12 25.80 -6.81
CA GLU A 83 -3.33 25.52 -5.37
C GLU A 83 -2.05 25.73 -4.54
N VAL A 84 -0.89 25.38 -5.10
CA VAL A 84 0.41 25.64 -4.46
C VAL A 84 0.80 27.12 -4.54
N GLY A 85 0.21 27.89 -5.44
CA GLY A 85 0.57 29.30 -5.67
C GLY A 85 1.89 29.48 -6.42
N VAL A 86 2.21 28.59 -7.39
CA VAL A 86 3.44 28.64 -8.18
C VAL A 86 3.16 28.64 -9.67
N ALA A 87 4.11 29.14 -10.47
CA ALA A 87 4.02 29.04 -11.92
C ALA A 87 4.18 27.56 -12.36
N LYS A 88 3.37 27.10 -13.33
CA LYS A 88 3.44 25.74 -13.91
C LYS A 88 4.87 25.36 -14.35
N ALA A 89 5.60 26.30 -14.96
CA ALA A 89 7.00 26.09 -15.34
C ALA A 89 7.92 25.80 -14.14
N SER A 90 7.55 26.24 -12.94
CA SER A 90 8.30 25.93 -11.72
C SER A 90 8.05 24.51 -11.24
N LEU A 91 6.83 23.96 -11.40
CA LEU A 91 6.54 22.55 -11.11
C LEU A 91 7.36 21.63 -12.01
N TYR A 92 7.41 21.92 -13.32
CA TYR A 92 8.16 21.10 -14.28
C TYR A 92 9.67 21.10 -14.07
N LYS A 93 10.22 22.04 -13.28
CA LYS A 93 11.64 22.00 -12.86
C LYS A 93 11.92 20.90 -11.80
N HIS A 94 10.92 20.58 -11.02
CA HIS A 94 11.00 19.56 -9.97
C HIS A 94 10.45 18.20 -10.43
N PHE A 95 9.36 18.23 -11.17
CA PHE A 95 8.62 17.05 -11.63
C PHE A 95 8.36 17.17 -13.14
N PRO A 96 9.11 16.45 -13.98
CA PRO A 96 9.06 16.57 -15.44
C PRO A 96 7.68 16.26 -16.06
N SER A 97 6.86 15.44 -15.38
CA SER A 97 5.53 15.04 -15.87
C SER A 97 4.49 15.02 -14.75
N LYS A 98 3.22 14.89 -15.13
CA LYS A 98 2.10 14.65 -14.21
C LYS A 98 2.26 13.30 -13.47
N GLU A 99 2.78 12.31 -14.18
CA GLU A 99 3.10 11.00 -13.66
C GLU A 99 4.19 11.07 -12.58
N ASP A 100 5.24 11.87 -12.78
CA ASP A 100 6.30 12.06 -11.77
C ASP A 100 5.77 12.75 -10.52
N LEU A 101 4.91 13.76 -10.66
CA LEU A 101 4.21 14.41 -9.56
C LEU A 101 3.41 13.39 -8.72
N ALA A 102 2.58 12.61 -9.41
CA ALA A 102 1.74 11.60 -8.75
C ALA A 102 2.58 10.46 -8.14
N THR A 103 3.66 10.05 -8.83
CA THR A 103 4.58 9.03 -8.31
C THR A 103 5.26 9.49 -7.03
N ALA A 104 5.67 10.75 -6.94
CA ALA A 104 6.26 11.31 -5.73
C ALA A 104 5.25 11.28 -4.54
N ALA A 105 3.98 11.62 -4.78
CA ALA A 105 2.95 11.53 -3.75
C ALA A 105 2.67 10.09 -3.30
N MET A 106 2.65 9.15 -4.26
CA MET A 106 2.47 7.72 -3.95
C MET A 106 3.67 7.14 -3.20
N ALA A 107 4.90 7.50 -3.56
CA ALA A 107 6.12 7.10 -2.86
C ALA A 107 6.13 7.66 -1.43
N ARG A 108 5.75 8.94 -1.24
CA ARG A 108 5.60 9.54 0.08
C ARG A 108 4.60 8.78 0.97
N MET A 109 3.51 8.26 0.40
CA MET A 109 2.56 7.43 1.14
C MET A 109 3.19 6.10 1.59
N VAL A 110 4.01 5.49 0.75
CA VAL A 110 4.78 4.28 1.12
C VAL A 110 5.75 4.58 2.26
N ASP A 111 6.49 5.71 2.20
CA ASP A 111 7.39 6.12 3.29
C ASP A 111 6.63 6.37 4.61
N ARG A 112 5.46 7.02 4.54
CA ARG A 112 4.58 7.23 5.71
C ARG A 112 4.11 5.89 6.30
N ALA A 113 3.78 4.93 5.46
CA ALA A 113 3.38 3.59 5.91
C ALA A 113 4.54 2.86 6.60
N GLN A 114 5.75 2.89 6.01
CA GLN A 114 6.94 2.30 6.62
C GLN A 114 7.27 2.95 7.98
N ALA A 115 7.22 4.28 8.05
CA ALA A 115 7.44 5.03 9.29
C ALA A 115 6.40 4.65 10.36
N TYR A 116 5.12 4.50 9.97
CA TYR A 116 4.07 4.05 10.88
C TYR A 116 4.31 2.63 11.38
N LEU A 117 4.66 1.68 10.49
CA LEU A 117 5.02 0.31 10.90
C LEU A 117 6.17 0.28 11.89
N ALA A 118 7.21 1.08 11.64
CA ALA A 118 8.37 1.19 12.53
C ALA A 118 8.03 1.83 13.90
N SER A 119 6.97 2.64 13.97
CA SER A 119 6.53 3.29 15.21
C SER A 119 5.67 2.38 16.12
N LEU A 120 5.19 1.26 15.59
CA LEU A 120 4.38 0.33 16.37
C LEU A 120 5.25 -0.40 17.41
N PRO A 121 4.71 -0.68 18.61
CA PRO A 121 5.42 -1.46 19.62
C PRO A 121 5.81 -2.84 19.06
N GLN A 122 7.09 -3.17 19.11
CA GLN A 122 7.60 -4.45 18.57
C GLN A 122 7.11 -5.66 19.38
N GLU A 123 6.80 -5.47 20.67
CA GLU A 123 6.31 -6.49 21.59
C GLU A 123 4.79 -6.67 21.51
N ALA A 124 4.07 -5.89 20.70
CA ALA A 124 2.63 -6.01 20.58
C ALA A 124 2.25 -7.31 19.86
N GLU A 125 1.10 -7.87 20.23
CA GLU A 125 0.56 -9.05 19.56
C GLU A 125 0.38 -8.82 18.06
N PRO A 126 0.75 -9.78 17.19
CA PRO A 126 0.68 -9.63 15.74
C PRO A 126 -0.70 -9.20 15.22
N LEU A 127 -1.77 -9.71 15.82
CA LEU A 127 -3.15 -9.34 15.46
C LEU A 127 -3.43 -7.86 15.77
N ASP A 128 -2.92 -7.35 16.87
CA ASP A 128 -3.10 -5.94 17.27
C ASP A 128 -2.29 -5.01 16.38
N GLN A 129 -1.09 -5.42 15.97
CA GLN A 129 -0.30 -4.70 14.97
C GLN A 129 -1.05 -4.62 13.63
N LEU A 130 -1.61 -5.73 13.13
CA LEU A 130 -2.44 -5.76 11.92
C LEU A 130 -3.66 -4.84 12.05
N LYS A 131 -4.39 -4.92 13.15
CA LYS A 131 -5.55 -4.03 13.44
C LYS A 131 -5.13 -2.56 13.48
N ALA A 132 -3.98 -2.24 14.05
CA ALA A 132 -3.45 -0.88 14.12
C ALA A 132 -3.17 -0.31 12.72
N VAL A 133 -2.53 -1.09 11.85
CA VAL A 133 -2.24 -0.68 10.47
C VAL A 133 -3.54 -0.45 9.68
N VAL A 134 -4.48 -1.39 9.72
CA VAL A 134 -5.76 -1.26 9.01
C VAL A 134 -6.53 -0.03 9.52
N ARG A 135 -6.57 0.19 10.85
CA ARG A 135 -7.17 1.38 11.47
C ARG A 135 -6.53 2.67 10.98
N TRP A 136 -5.20 2.72 10.93
CA TRP A 136 -4.45 3.87 10.46
C TRP A 136 -4.77 4.18 8.99
N MET A 137 -4.76 3.16 8.11
CA MET A 137 -5.10 3.34 6.70
C MET A 137 -6.52 3.85 6.48
N MET A 138 -7.51 3.30 7.22
CA MET A 138 -8.91 3.77 7.16
C MET A 138 -9.05 5.22 7.60
N ARG A 139 -8.34 5.63 8.67
CA ARG A 139 -8.34 7.02 9.14
C ARG A 139 -7.78 7.96 8.08
N LEU A 140 -6.67 7.61 7.43
CA LEU A 140 -6.12 8.38 6.32
C LEU A 140 -7.12 8.50 5.16
N LYS A 141 -7.83 7.41 4.84
CA LYS A 141 -8.84 7.41 3.78
C LYS A 141 -9.99 8.36 4.12
N LEU A 142 -10.53 8.28 5.32
CA LEU A 142 -11.62 9.15 5.79
C LEU A 142 -11.21 10.63 5.89
N ALA A 143 -9.95 10.90 6.20
CA ALA A 143 -9.36 12.25 6.22
C ALA A 143 -9.08 12.81 4.81
N GLY A 144 -9.18 12.01 3.75
CA GLY A 144 -8.82 12.41 2.38
C GLY A 144 -7.32 12.54 2.18
N GLU A 145 -6.52 11.83 2.98
CA GLU A 145 -5.06 11.85 2.92
C GLU A 145 -4.46 10.63 2.21
N MET A 146 -5.27 9.63 1.87
CA MET A 146 -4.83 8.44 1.16
C MET A 146 -5.14 8.56 -0.33
N PRO A 147 -4.13 8.57 -1.22
CA PRO A 147 -4.35 8.61 -2.66
C PRO A 147 -5.19 7.44 -3.14
N ASN A 148 -6.06 7.67 -4.11
CA ASN A 148 -6.77 6.60 -4.78
C ASN A 148 -5.78 5.80 -5.65
N LEU A 149 -5.95 4.48 -5.67
CA LEU A 149 -5.17 3.62 -6.56
C LEU A 149 -5.45 3.95 -8.02
N PRO A 150 -4.41 4.01 -8.88
CA PRO A 150 -4.62 4.28 -10.29
C PRO A 150 -5.40 3.16 -10.96
N SER A 151 -6.23 3.50 -11.95
CA SER A 151 -6.97 2.52 -12.76
C SER A 151 -6.01 1.58 -13.48
N GLN A 152 -6.53 0.42 -13.91
CA GLN A 152 -5.72 -0.61 -14.60
C GLN A 152 -5.04 -0.07 -15.87
N ASN A 153 -5.69 0.86 -16.57
CA ASN A 153 -5.22 1.44 -17.83
C ASN A 153 -4.53 2.80 -17.65
N SER A 154 -4.26 3.22 -16.41
CA SER A 154 -3.63 4.50 -16.11
C SER A 154 -2.13 4.50 -16.47
N THR A 155 -1.64 5.57 -17.10
CA THR A 155 -0.21 5.79 -17.36
C THR A 155 0.58 5.87 -16.05
N LEU A 156 -0.01 6.38 -14.97
CA LEU A 156 0.57 6.38 -13.64
C LEU A 156 0.93 4.96 -13.16
N ARG A 157 0.08 3.98 -13.45
CA ARG A 157 0.37 2.59 -13.05
C ARG A 157 1.67 2.08 -13.65
N ALA A 158 1.89 2.34 -14.94
CA ALA A 158 3.14 1.95 -15.61
C ALA A 158 4.37 2.63 -14.99
N THR A 159 4.26 3.93 -14.69
CA THR A 159 5.34 4.71 -14.07
C THR A 159 5.66 4.20 -12.65
N LEU A 160 4.64 3.91 -11.84
CA LEU A 160 4.81 3.32 -10.50
C LEU A 160 5.47 1.95 -10.54
N MET A 161 5.07 1.09 -11.47
CA MET A 161 5.68 -0.24 -11.63
C MET A 161 7.14 -0.17 -12.10
N ALA A 162 7.54 0.89 -12.78
CA ALA A 162 8.92 1.15 -13.18
C ALA A 162 9.76 1.79 -12.07
N ASN A 163 9.14 2.39 -11.06
CA ASN A 163 9.82 3.05 -9.94
C ASN A 163 10.28 2.01 -8.90
N LYS A 164 11.60 1.77 -8.87
CA LYS A 164 12.20 0.73 -7.99
C LYS A 164 12.01 1.03 -6.51
N ASP A 165 12.13 2.29 -6.10
CA ASP A 165 12.03 2.66 -4.68
C ASP A 165 10.59 2.48 -4.19
N TYR A 166 9.61 2.88 -4.99
CA TYR A 166 8.19 2.63 -4.71
C TYR A 166 7.88 1.13 -4.57
N ILE A 167 8.34 0.31 -5.53
CA ILE A 167 8.11 -1.15 -5.50
C ILE A 167 8.82 -1.81 -4.32
N ASN A 168 10.07 -1.44 -4.05
CA ASN A 168 10.82 -1.98 -2.91
C ASN A 168 10.14 -1.62 -1.59
N GLY A 169 9.66 -0.39 -1.45
CA GLY A 169 8.92 0.04 -0.26
C GLY A 169 7.62 -0.75 -0.06
N LEU A 170 6.84 -0.97 -1.13
CA LEU A 170 5.64 -1.82 -1.07
C LEU A 170 5.97 -3.27 -0.69
N MET A 171 7.07 -3.83 -1.23
CA MET A 171 7.51 -5.18 -0.87
C MET A 171 7.86 -5.27 0.60
N GLN A 172 8.61 -4.31 1.16
CA GLN A 172 8.98 -4.29 2.58
C GLN A 172 7.75 -4.22 3.49
N ILE A 173 6.75 -3.38 3.14
CA ILE A 173 5.47 -3.33 3.86
C ILE A 173 4.78 -4.70 3.79
N SER A 174 4.69 -5.29 2.60
CA SER A 174 4.04 -6.59 2.39
C SER A 174 4.74 -7.72 3.16
N ASP A 175 6.07 -7.73 3.20
CA ASP A 175 6.86 -8.71 3.96
C ASP A 175 6.63 -8.56 5.47
N THR A 176 6.59 -7.32 5.98
CA THR A 176 6.31 -7.06 7.40
C THR A 176 4.92 -7.53 7.79
N LEU A 177 3.89 -7.14 7.03
CA LEU A 177 2.51 -7.55 7.29
C LEU A 177 2.34 -9.07 7.11
N GLY A 178 3.00 -9.66 6.12
CA GLY A 178 3.03 -11.10 5.89
C GLY A 178 3.57 -11.87 7.09
N GLY A 179 4.68 -11.41 7.67
CA GLY A 179 5.25 -11.98 8.88
C GLY A 179 4.29 -11.92 10.08
N TRP A 180 3.59 -10.81 10.27
CA TRP A 180 2.57 -10.70 11.34
C TRP A 180 1.35 -11.60 11.09
N ILE A 181 0.92 -11.75 9.82
CA ILE A 181 -0.16 -12.67 9.46
C ILE A 181 0.24 -14.11 9.79
N GLU A 182 1.42 -14.56 9.39
CA GLU A 182 1.92 -15.90 9.68
C GLU A 182 2.06 -16.14 11.19
N ALA A 183 2.55 -15.16 11.95
CA ALA A 183 2.63 -15.23 13.40
C ALA A 183 1.24 -15.34 14.05
N ALA A 184 0.25 -14.55 13.60
CA ALA A 184 -1.12 -14.60 14.05
C ALA A 184 -1.81 -15.92 13.70
N GLN A 185 -1.50 -16.51 12.54
CA GLN A 185 -1.96 -17.85 12.16
C GLN A 185 -1.36 -18.93 13.04
N LYS A 186 -0.07 -18.83 13.35
CA LYS A 186 0.62 -19.77 14.28
C LYS A 186 0.06 -19.68 15.68
N ALA A 187 -0.32 -18.46 16.14
CA ALA A 187 -0.99 -18.26 17.42
C ALA A 187 -2.47 -18.69 17.43
N GLY A 188 -3.03 -19.09 16.29
CA GLY A 188 -4.42 -19.55 16.17
C GLY A 188 -5.47 -18.43 16.20
N VAL A 189 -5.05 -17.14 16.14
CA VAL A 189 -5.96 -15.98 16.15
C VAL A 189 -6.40 -15.54 14.75
N ILE A 190 -5.68 -15.99 13.71
CA ILE A 190 -6.11 -15.95 12.29
C ILE A 190 -6.14 -17.37 11.77
N SER A 191 -7.13 -17.72 10.95
CA SER A 191 -7.27 -19.05 10.39
C SER A 191 -6.08 -19.46 9.53
N ALA A 192 -5.38 -20.52 9.92
CA ALA A 192 -4.29 -21.12 9.13
C ALA A 192 -4.77 -21.80 7.83
N LYS A 193 -6.10 -21.97 7.63
CA LYS A 193 -6.69 -22.48 6.38
C LYS A 193 -6.65 -21.44 5.25
N LEU A 194 -6.49 -20.16 5.60
CA LEU A 194 -6.40 -19.08 4.62
C LEU A 194 -4.92 -18.88 4.22
N PRO A 195 -4.59 -18.85 2.92
CA PRO A 195 -3.26 -18.43 2.49
C PRO A 195 -2.93 -17.02 3.03
N ALA A 196 -1.73 -16.80 3.58
CA ALA A 196 -1.33 -15.51 4.12
C ALA A 196 -1.49 -14.35 3.11
N LEU A 197 -1.22 -14.62 1.84
CA LEU A 197 -1.41 -13.66 0.75
C LEU A 197 -2.88 -13.22 0.58
N VAL A 198 -3.84 -14.12 0.77
CA VAL A 198 -5.28 -13.80 0.71
C VAL A 198 -5.65 -12.90 1.87
N VAL A 199 -5.14 -13.19 3.07
CA VAL A 199 -5.35 -12.33 4.24
C VAL A 199 -4.76 -10.94 3.99
N LEU A 200 -3.51 -10.85 3.49
CA LEU A 200 -2.84 -9.58 3.17
C LEU A 200 -3.67 -8.73 2.20
N TYR A 201 -4.12 -9.29 1.10
CA TYR A 201 -4.94 -8.55 0.13
C TYR A 201 -6.32 -8.17 0.69
N THR A 202 -6.89 -8.98 1.57
CA THR A 202 -8.12 -8.63 2.29
C THR A 202 -7.92 -7.39 3.16
N LEU A 203 -6.79 -7.31 3.88
CA LEU A 203 -6.45 -6.15 4.71
C LEU A 203 -6.22 -4.90 3.84
N TYR A 204 -5.50 -5.02 2.72
CA TYR A 204 -5.34 -3.90 1.76
C TYR A 204 -6.67 -3.44 1.18
N ALA A 205 -7.59 -4.35 0.85
CA ALA A 205 -8.90 -4.01 0.35
C ALA A 205 -9.71 -3.19 1.38
N ARG A 206 -9.56 -3.47 2.69
CA ARG A 206 -10.23 -2.70 3.75
C ARG A 206 -9.78 -1.23 3.80
N ALA A 207 -8.52 -0.95 3.48
CA ALA A 207 -8.02 0.42 3.39
C ALA A 207 -8.68 1.24 2.26
N CYS A 208 -9.11 0.56 1.20
CA CYS A 208 -9.77 1.16 0.03
C CYS A 208 -11.26 0.85 -0.02
N ASP A 209 -11.85 0.38 1.08
CA ASP A 209 -13.25 -0.05 1.12
C ASP A 209 -14.21 1.13 0.85
N PRO A 210 -15.04 1.07 -0.20
CA PRO A 210 -16.02 2.10 -0.48
C PRO A 210 -17.06 2.28 0.64
N VAL A 211 -17.25 1.29 1.51
CA VAL A 211 -18.12 1.38 2.70
C VAL A 211 -17.71 2.54 3.60
N LEU A 212 -16.42 2.87 3.70
CA LEU A 212 -15.95 4.02 4.48
C LEU A 212 -16.61 5.32 4.02
N GLU A 213 -16.64 5.55 2.71
CA GLU A 213 -17.20 6.78 2.14
C GLU A 213 -18.73 6.78 2.19
N PHE A 214 -19.39 5.63 2.01
CA PHE A 214 -20.85 5.51 2.18
C PHE A 214 -21.29 5.83 3.60
N LEU A 215 -20.63 5.28 4.61
CA LEU A 215 -20.93 5.55 6.02
C LEU A 215 -20.65 7.01 6.40
N LYS A 216 -19.55 7.60 5.89
CA LYS A 216 -19.22 9.01 6.08
C LYS A 216 -20.28 9.93 5.48
N THR A 217 -20.70 9.67 4.24
CA THR A 217 -21.73 10.44 3.55
C THR A 217 -23.10 10.33 4.23
N GLY A 218 -23.41 9.17 4.82
CA GLY A 218 -24.62 8.95 5.60
C GLY A 218 -24.75 9.80 6.86
N GLY A 219 -23.63 10.33 7.39
CA GLY A 219 -23.57 11.29 8.47
C GLY A 219 -24.06 10.78 9.84
N GLN A 220 -24.31 9.48 9.98
CA GLN A 220 -24.84 8.87 11.20
C GLN A 220 -23.74 8.46 12.20
N HIS A 221 -22.50 8.40 11.75
CA HIS A 221 -21.36 7.93 12.53
C HIS A 221 -20.18 8.88 12.40
N SER A 222 -19.44 9.05 13.48
CA SER A 222 -18.14 9.69 13.49
C SER A 222 -17.10 8.84 12.73
N HIS A 223 -16.00 9.43 12.32
CA HIS A 223 -14.92 8.70 11.66
C HIS A 223 -14.37 7.54 12.51
N ASP A 224 -14.25 7.73 13.83
CA ASP A 224 -13.76 6.67 14.73
C ASP A 224 -14.77 5.53 14.87
N GLU A 225 -16.09 5.82 14.91
CA GLU A 225 -17.12 4.79 14.89
C GLU A 225 -17.13 4.02 13.58
N ILE A 226 -17.03 4.69 12.42
CA ILE A 226 -16.90 4.03 11.11
C ILE A 226 -15.72 3.06 11.11
N VAL A 227 -14.56 3.52 11.55
CA VAL A 227 -13.36 2.69 11.61
C VAL A 227 -13.57 1.48 12.53
N ALA A 228 -14.16 1.69 13.72
CA ALA A 228 -14.43 0.60 14.65
C ALA A 228 -15.37 -0.46 14.06
N LEU A 229 -16.49 -0.02 13.42
CA LEU A 229 -17.45 -0.91 12.76
C LEU A 229 -16.79 -1.73 11.65
N VAL A 230 -16.01 -1.09 10.76
CA VAL A 230 -15.36 -1.80 9.64
C VAL A 230 -14.25 -2.73 10.12
N ILE A 231 -13.49 -2.36 11.16
CA ILE A 231 -12.51 -3.23 11.82
C ILE A 231 -13.20 -4.48 12.38
N SER A 232 -14.31 -4.31 13.10
CA SER A 232 -15.07 -5.43 13.67
C SER A 232 -15.57 -6.38 12.57
N THR A 233 -16.15 -5.88 11.48
CA THR A 233 -16.55 -6.75 10.36
C THR A 233 -15.37 -7.51 9.73
N CYS A 234 -14.19 -6.92 9.73
CA CYS A 234 -12.99 -7.53 9.15
C CYS A 234 -12.41 -8.64 10.02
N PHE A 235 -12.28 -8.41 11.33
CA PHE A 235 -11.55 -9.31 12.23
C PHE A 235 -12.46 -10.20 13.09
N ASP A 236 -13.67 -9.76 13.38
CA ASP A 236 -14.62 -10.53 14.19
C ASP A 236 -15.65 -11.24 13.31
N GLY A 237 -15.88 -10.74 12.08
CA GLY A 237 -16.85 -11.26 11.12
C GLY A 237 -18.25 -10.71 11.35
N LEU A 238 -19.24 -11.23 10.58
CA LEU A 238 -20.64 -10.80 10.63
C LEU A 238 -21.51 -11.72 11.51
N ASN A 239 -20.99 -12.91 11.83
CA ASN A 239 -21.74 -13.87 12.65
C ASN A 239 -21.57 -13.57 14.14
N THR A 240 -22.67 -13.65 14.88
CA THR A 240 -22.61 -13.74 16.34
C THR A 240 -21.90 -15.04 16.70
N ARG A 241 -20.80 -14.93 17.45
CA ARG A 241 -20.20 -16.12 18.07
C ARG A 241 -21.19 -16.57 19.15
N GLY A 242 -21.87 -17.68 18.89
CA GLY A 242 -22.72 -18.33 19.85
C GLY A 242 -21.94 -18.86 21.06
#